data_1ab4eebffb63ce691f23ba025b1db498
#
_entry.id   1ab4eebffb63ce691f23ba025b1db498
#
_cell.length_a   1.000
_cell.length_b   1.000
_cell.length_c   1.000
_cell.angle_alpha   90.00
_cell.angle_beta   90.00
_cell.angle_gamma   90.00
#
_symmetry.space_group_name_H-M   'P 1'
#
loop_
_entity.id
_entity.type
_entity.pdbx_description
1 polymer ?
#
loop_
_entity_poly.entity_id
_entity_poly.type
_entity_poly.pdbx_seq_one_letter_code
_entity_poly.pdbx_strand_id
1 'polypeptide(L)'
;MKHLVIVDGHHLLYRAYWAIPRTMRTSAGEQVNTSFGVASMLLQILKTEEPDSMVFCFDAGEETFRHQEYEEYKSGRAETPDDFYTQIPRALSLIDAFGIKSVSGSNYEADDYAGSYARRAAERDERVTIVSGDRDLFQLISQKIRIAVPHKGYQAAEYFGPQEVQEKFGVTPAQIPFYKGLVGDPSDNLHGVKGIGPKAAAALLQQYGSIEGIYTHLPEVKPSWRKKLEEGKEQAIFCHRMSELVTNIPLPIPLDALALMEIPPEPVFQIFRELEFTLVTRRFQAFLLSSYGRAHFLQENPAVEGGETIAAAKVHRDSTAQLSLL
;
A
#
# COMPACT_ATOMS: atom_id res chain seq x y z
N MET A 1 12.59 13.35 -13.69
CA MET A 1 12.74 11.95 -13.21
C MET A 1 11.33 11.40 -13.08
N LYS A 2 11.04 10.27 -13.75
CA LYS A 2 9.71 9.63 -13.68
C LYS A 2 9.38 9.20 -12.25
N HIS A 3 8.10 9.17 -11.93
CA HIS A 3 7.59 8.80 -10.62
C HIS A 3 6.60 7.64 -10.74
N LEU A 4 6.96 6.49 -10.19
CA LEU A 4 6.07 5.34 -10.04
C LEU A 4 5.42 5.35 -8.65
N VAL A 5 4.10 5.23 -8.60
CA VAL A 5 3.36 4.95 -7.36
C VAL A 5 2.89 3.50 -7.37
N ILE A 6 3.25 2.76 -6.33
CA ILE A 6 2.82 1.37 -6.11
C ILE A 6 1.88 1.37 -4.91
N VAL A 7 0.72 0.77 -5.06
CA VAL A 7 -0.28 0.69 -3.97
C VAL A 7 -0.46 -0.76 -3.56
N ASP A 8 -0.29 -1.01 -2.28
CA ASP A 8 -0.76 -2.24 -1.64
C ASP A 8 -2.30 -2.22 -1.65
N GLY A 9 -2.86 -3.02 -2.55
CA GLY A 9 -4.29 -3.00 -2.84
C GLY A 9 -5.14 -3.48 -1.67
N HIS A 10 -4.76 -4.60 -1.04
CA HIS A 10 -5.50 -5.12 0.10
C HIS A 10 -5.47 -4.18 1.29
N HIS A 11 -4.31 -3.61 1.59
CA HIS A 11 -4.18 -2.62 2.66
C HIS A 11 -5.08 -1.39 2.41
N LEU A 12 -5.10 -0.87 1.18
CA LEU A 12 -5.93 0.29 0.84
C LEU A 12 -7.43 -0.05 0.89
N LEU A 13 -7.85 -1.21 0.36
CA LEU A 13 -9.24 -1.68 0.45
C LEU A 13 -9.68 -1.86 1.89
N TYR A 14 -8.86 -2.50 2.71
CA TYR A 14 -9.15 -2.76 4.11
C TYR A 14 -9.30 -1.46 4.91
N ARG A 15 -8.42 -0.50 4.68
CA ARG A 15 -8.53 0.83 5.27
C ARG A 15 -9.81 1.55 4.85
N ALA A 16 -10.15 1.51 3.57
CA ALA A 16 -11.37 2.11 3.03
C ALA A 16 -12.62 1.50 3.71
N TYR A 17 -12.66 0.19 3.81
CA TYR A 17 -13.76 -0.54 4.42
C TYR A 17 -14.00 -0.15 5.88
N TRP A 18 -12.94 -0.01 6.69
CA TRP A 18 -13.08 0.34 8.10
C TRP A 18 -13.18 1.84 8.38
N ALA A 19 -12.70 2.70 7.48
CA ALA A 19 -12.74 4.14 7.67
C ALA A 19 -14.10 4.75 7.35
N ILE A 20 -14.89 4.13 6.45
CA ILE A 20 -16.17 4.62 5.98
C ILE A 20 -17.31 3.79 6.61
N PRO A 21 -18.40 4.42 7.08
CA PRO A 21 -19.50 3.68 7.69
C PRO A 21 -20.05 2.57 6.79
N ARG A 22 -20.10 1.35 7.28
CA ARG A 22 -20.62 0.15 6.57
C ARG A 22 -22.11 0.26 6.20
N THR A 23 -22.81 1.24 6.73
CA THR A 23 -24.20 1.57 6.38
C THR A 23 -24.32 2.36 5.09
N MET A 24 -23.19 2.81 4.49
CA MET A 24 -23.20 3.54 3.23
C MET A 24 -23.65 2.63 2.08
N ARG A 25 -24.78 2.96 1.47
CA ARG A 25 -25.41 2.18 0.39
C ARG A 25 -25.94 3.10 -0.69
N THR A 26 -26.04 2.57 -1.92
CA THR A 26 -26.83 3.21 -2.98
C THR A 26 -28.34 3.14 -2.68
N SER A 27 -29.13 3.86 -3.44
CA SER A 27 -30.61 3.79 -3.39
C SER A 27 -31.15 2.37 -3.69
N ALA A 28 -30.39 1.58 -4.48
CA ALA A 28 -30.67 0.18 -4.77
C ALA A 28 -30.24 -0.80 -3.65
N GLY A 29 -29.61 -0.30 -2.58
CA GLY A 29 -29.16 -1.10 -1.44
C GLY A 29 -27.76 -1.71 -1.57
N GLU A 30 -27.03 -1.46 -2.65
CA GLU A 30 -25.64 -1.90 -2.81
C GLU A 30 -24.73 -1.22 -1.77
N GLN A 31 -23.94 -1.99 -1.04
CA GLN A 31 -22.97 -1.45 -0.09
C GLN A 31 -21.74 -0.90 -0.82
N VAL A 32 -21.37 0.35 -0.55
CA VAL A 32 -20.39 1.10 -1.37
C VAL A 32 -19.31 1.81 -0.55
N ASN A 33 -19.26 1.57 0.76
CA ASN A 33 -18.31 2.23 1.64
C ASN A 33 -16.84 1.99 1.23
N THR A 34 -16.48 0.77 0.84
CA THR A 34 -15.12 0.45 0.36
C THR A 34 -14.79 1.21 -0.92
N SER A 35 -15.68 1.15 -1.92
CA SER A 35 -15.47 1.86 -3.19
C SER A 35 -15.39 3.38 -3.01
N PHE A 36 -16.20 3.95 -2.10
CA PHE A 36 -16.14 5.38 -1.77
C PHE A 36 -14.78 5.76 -1.15
N GLY A 37 -14.31 4.96 -0.20
CA GLY A 37 -13.01 5.17 0.43
C GLY A 37 -11.85 5.03 -0.55
N VAL A 38 -11.88 4.02 -1.42
CA VAL A 38 -10.90 3.81 -2.50
C VAL A 38 -10.88 5.01 -3.44
N ALA A 39 -12.03 5.43 -3.97
CA ALA A 39 -12.12 6.59 -4.87
C ALA A 39 -11.57 7.86 -4.22
N SER A 40 -11.91 8.09 -2.94
CA SER A 40 -11.43 9.26 -2.20
C SER A 40 -9.92 9.24 -1.98
N MET A 41 -9.35 8.08 -1.58
CA MET A 41 -7.90 7.94 -1.39
C MET A 41 -7.15 8.01 -2.71
N LEU A 42 -7.66 7.36 -3.76
CA LEU A 42 -7.04 7.37 -5.09
C LEU A 42 -6.92 8.79 -5.65
N LEU A 43 -7.98 9.59 -5.56
CA LEU A 43 -7.92 11.00 -5.98
C LEU A 43 -6.92 11.82 -5.16
N GLN A 44 -6.79 11.54 -3.86
CA GLN A 44 -5.79 12.20 -3.02
C GLN A 44 -4.37 11.76 -3.40
N ILE A 45 -4.13 10.47 -3.67
CA ILE A 45 -2.85 9.94 -4.13
C ILE A 45 -2.45 10.61 -5.44
N LEU A 46 -3.33 10.58 -6.46
CA LEU A 46 -3.07 11.20 -7.76
C LEU A 46 -2.75 12.69 -7.64
N LYS A 47 -3.47 13.41 -6.78
CA LYS A 47 -3.27 14.84 -6.54
C LYS A 47 -1.98 15.16 -5.79
N THR A 48 -1.56 14.31 -4.85
CA THR A 48 -0.42 14.58 -3.97
C THR A 48 0.89 14.09 -4.57
N GLU A 49 0.86 12.90 -5.17
CA GLU A 49 2.04 12.25 -5.74
C GLU A 49 2.31 12.66 -7.18
N GLU A 50 1.28 13.00 -7.93
CA GLU A 50 1.37 13.34 -9.37
C GLU A 50 2.20 12.30 -10.13
N PRO A 51 1.84 10.97 -10.10
CA PRO A 51 2.66 9.91 -10.66
C PRO A 51 2.64 9.87 -12.19
N ASP A 52 3.77 9.59 -12.82
CA ASP A 52 3.83 9.27 -14.26
C ASP A 52 3.27 7.87 -14.54
N SER A 53 3.39 6.96 -13.57
CA SER A 53 2.90 5.57 -13.66
C SER A 53 2.40 5.07 -12.31
N MET A 54 1.44 4.14 -12.34
CA MET A 54 0.83 3.61 -11.12
C MET A 54 0.42 2.14 -11.29
N VAL A 55 0.56 1.37 -10.21
CA VAL A 55 0.13 -0.02 -10.16
C VAL A 55 -0.42 -0.36 -8.77
N PHE A 56 -1.47 -1.18 -8.75
CA PHE A 56 -1.98 -1.82 -7.55
C PHE A 56 -1.49 -3.27 -7.50
N CYS A 57 -0.94 -3.69 -6.37
CA CYS A 57 -0.55 -5.08 -6.11
C CYS A 57 -1.55 -5.72 -5.16
N PHE A 58 -2.04 -6.91 -5.52
CA PHE A 58 -3.01 -7.67 -4.74
C PHE A 58 -2.48 -9.09 -4.49
N ASP A 59 -2.85 -9.65 -3.33
CA ASP A 59 -2.71 -11.09 -3.11
C ASP A 59 -3.74 -11.84 -3.97
N ALA A 60 -3.36 -12.98 -4.52
CA ALA A 60 -4.27 -13.79 -5.32
C ALA A 60 -5.30 -14.57 -4.48
N GLY A 61 -5.18 -14.56 -3.15
CA GLY A 61 -6.02 -15.36 -2.26
C GLY A 61 -5.65 -16.86 -2.23
N GLU A 62 -4.52 -17.22 -2.82
CA GLU A 62 -3.97 -18.57 -2.86
C GLU A 62 -2.82 -18.72 -1.87
N GLU A 63 -2.48 -19.99 -1.55
CA GLU A 63 -1.31 -20.27 -0.72
C GLU A 63 -0.03 -19.88 -1.46
N THR A 64 0.82 -19.12 -0.77
CA THR A 64 2.14 -18.73 -1.28
C THR A 64 3.21 -19.69 -0.80
N PHE A 65 4.44 -19.56 -1.32
CA PHE A 65 5.57 -20.35 -0.84
C PHE A 65 5.78 -20.22 0.68
N ARG A 66 5.42 -19.08 1.29
CA ARG A 66 5.52 -18.88 2.74
C ARG A 66 4.54 -19.77 3.50
N HIS A 67 3.31 -19.96 3.01
CA HIS A 67 2.35 -20.89 3.59
C HIS A 67 2.81 -22.36 3.45
N GLN A 68 3.45 -22.70 2.32
CA GLN A 68 4.01 -24.04 2.09
C GLN A 68 5.19 -24.34 3.03
N GLU A 69 5.99 -23.33 3.38
CA GLU A 69 7.10 -23.47 4.32
C GLU A 69 6.67 -23.45 5.80
N TYR A 70 5.57 -22.76 6.12
CA TYR A 70 5.07 -22.58 7.47
C TYR A 70 3.54 -22.53 7.48
N GLU A 71 2.92 -23.66 7.85
CA GLU A 71 1.45 -23.83 7.86
C GLU A 71 0.74 -22.81 8.76
N GLU A 72 1.38 -22.37 9.85
CA GLU A 72 0.82 -21.39 10.78
C GLU A 72 1.08 -19.93 10.36
N TYR A 73 1.67 -19.69 9.17
CA TYR A 73 1.92 -18.34 8.64
C TYR A 73 0.61 -17.56 8.52
N LYS A 74 0.57 -16.39 9.15
CA LYS A 74 -0.61 -15.51 9.19
C LYS A 74 -1.88 -16.12 9.82
N SER A 75 -1.81 -17.28 10.47
CA SER A 75 -2.97 -17.99 11.05
C SER A 75 -3.68 -17.22 12.18
N GLY A 76 -2.99 -16.29 12.83
CA GLY A 76 -3.55 -15.46 13.91
C GLY A 76 -4.31 -14.20 13.45
N ARG A 77 -4.44 -13.98 12.16
CA ARG A 77 -5.17 -12.81 11.63
C ARG A 77 -6.67 -12.95 11.87
N ALA A 78 -7.30 -11.84 12.31
CA ALA A 78 -8.76 -11.81 12.48
C ALA A 78 -9.48 -12.04 11.15
N GLU A 79 -10.56 -12.80 11.18
CA GLU A 79 -11.41 -13.00 10.01
C GLU A 79 -11.96 -11.67 9.48
N THR A 80 -11.83 -11.48 8.18
CA THR A 80 -12.41 -10.32 7.50
C THR A 80 -13.89 -10.62 7.20
N PRO A 81 -14.80 -9.67 7.50
CA PRO A 81 -16.22 -9.88 7.22
C PRO A 81 -16.53 -10.17 5.74
N ASP A 82 -17.51 -11.04 5.48
CA ASP A 82 -17.89 -11.45 4.12
C ASP A 82 -18.29 -10.26 3.23
N ASP A 83 -18.93 -9.24 3.80
CA ASP A 83 -19.34 -8.04 3.09
C ASP A 83 -18.17 -7.13 2.65
N PHE A 84 -16.95 -7.38 3.11
CA PHE A 84 -15.73 -6.81 2.53
C PHE A 84 -15.44 -7.43 1.16
N TYR A 85 -15.44 -8.76 1.10
CA TYR A 85 -15.09 -9.49 -0.14
C TYR A 85 -16.07 -9.21 -1.27
N THR A 86 -17.36 -9.04 -0.96
CA THR A 86 -18.39 -8.72 -1.97
C THR A 86 -18.18 -7.37 -2.66
N GLN A 87 -17.41 -6.44 -2.03
CA GLN A 87 -17.13 -5.12 -2.58
C GLN A 87 -15.84 -5.06 -3.41
N ILE A 88 -14.98 -6.08 -3.34
CA ILE A 88 -13.69 -6.09 -4.06
C ILE A 88 -13.87 -5.93 -5.58
N PRO A 89 -14.77 -6.67 -6.26
CA PRO A 89 -14.92 -6.54 -7.71
C PRO A 89 -15.28 -5.11 -8.15
N ARG A 90 -16.14 -4.43 -7.38
CA ARG A 90 -16.52 -3.05 -7.68
C ARG A 90 -15.37 -2.07 -7.47
N ALA A 91 -14.56 -2.28 -6.44
CA ALA A 91 -13.36 -1.48 -6.20
C ALA A 91 -12.30 -1.68 -7.28
N LEU A 92 -12.12 -2.91 -7.77
CA LEU A 92 -11.22 -3.20 -8.91
C LEU A 92 -11.71 -2.53 -10.20
N SER A 93 -13.02 -2.60 -10.50
CA SER A 93 -13.61 -1.89 -11.64
C SER A 93 -13.38 -0.37 -11.57
N LEU A 94 -13.45 0.18 -10.36
CA LEU A 94 -13.15 1.59 -10.13
C LEU A 94 -11.68 1.92 -10.44
N ILE A 95 -10.74 1.11 -9.97
CA ILE A 95 -9.30 1.31 -10.21
C ILE A 95 -9.01 1.24 -11.72
N ASP A 96 -9.60 0.25 -12.41
CA ASP A 96 -9.44 0.08 -13.87
C ASP A 96 -10.03 1.27 -14.66
N ALA A 97 -11.15 1.85 -14.22
CA ALA A 97 -11.74 3.04 -14.84
C ALA A 97 -10.80 4.26 -14.82
N PHE A 98 -9.90 4.36 -13.83
CA PHE A 98 -8.84 5.34 -13.78
C PHE A 98 -7.63 4.99 -14.67
N GLY A 99 -7.72 3.95 -15.50
CA GLY A 99 -6.63 3.48 -16.35
C GLY A 99 -5.48 2.82 -15.59
N ILE A 100 -5.65 2.55 -14.29
CA ILE A 100 -4.61 2.02 -13.42
C ILE A 100 -4.63 0.50 -13.47
N LYS A 101 -3.46 -0.10 -13.64
CA LYS A 101 -3.32 -1.55 -13.69
C LYS A 101 -3.27 -2.17 -12.31
N SER A 102 -3.91 -3.34 -12.19
CA SER A 102 -3.83 -4.20 -11.00
C SER A 102 -3.06 -5.46 -11.34
N VAL A 103 -2.20 -5.90 -10.44
CA VAL A 103 -1.44 -7.15 -10.56
C VAL A 103 -1.68 -8.04 -9.36
N SER A 104 -1.80 -9.32 -9.63
CA SER A 104 -1.80 -10.41 -8.66
C SER A 104 -1.22 -11.65 -9.32
N GLY A 105 -0.84 -12.64 -8.55
CA GLY A 105 -0.39 -13.91 -9.12
C GLY A 105 -0.17 -14.95 -8.02
N SER A 106 -0.21 -16.22 -8.40
CA SER A 106 0.05 -17.36 -7.53
C SER A 106 1.51 -17.40 -7.07
N ASN A 107 1.75 -18.04 -5.95
CA ASN A 107 3.06 -18.25 -5.29
C ASN A 107 3.70 -17.04 -4.62
N TYR A 108 3.39 -15.80 -4.99
CA TYR A 108 3.97 -14.59 -4.42
C TYR A 108 2.90 -13.69 -3.83
N GLU A 109 3.26 -12.96 -2.80
CA GLU A 109 2.39 -12.00 -2.14
C GLU A 109 2.42 -10.63 -2.86
N ALA A 110 1.42 -9.78 -2.59
CA ALA A 110 1.36 -8.41 -3.09
C ALA A 110 2.67 -7.63 -2.83
N ASP A 111 3.30 -7.86 -1.68
CA ASP A 111 4.54 -7.21 -1.25
C ASP A 111 5.74 -7.63 -2.10
N ASP A 112 5.80 -8.89 -2.55
CA ASP A 112 6.86 -9.37 -3.45
C ASP A 112 6.72 -8.71 -4.83
N TYR A 113 5.49 -8.54 -5.34
CA TYR A 113 5.23 -7.78 -6.56
C TYR A 113 5.60 -6.31 -6.37
N ALA A 114 5.16 -5.68 -5.29
CA ALA A 114 5.49 -4.29 -4.97
C ALA A 114 7.00 -4.07 -4.89
N GLY A 115 7.73 -4.98 -4.23
CA GLY A 115 9.18 -4.97 -4.14
C GLY A 115 9.87 -5.11 -5.49
N SER A 116 9.37 -6.01 -6.34
CA SER A 116 9.94 -6.25 -7.68
C SER A 116 9.71 -5.06 -8.62
N TYR A 117 8.53 -4.44 -8.59
CA TYR A 117 8.27 -3.20 -9.33
C TYR A 117 9.14 -2.05 -8.82
N ALA A 118 9.20 -1.86 -7.50
CA ALA A 118 9.99 -0.78 -6.89
C ALA A 118 11.48 -0.88 -7.24
N ARG A 119 12.04 -2.08 -7.12
CA ARG A 119 13.45 -2.32 -7.46
C ARG A 119 13.74 -2.02 -8.92
N ARG A 120 12.94 -2.56 -9.86
CA ARG A 120 13.14 -2.34 -11.30
C ARG A 120 12.97 -0.89 -11.71
N ALA A 121 12.03 -0.15 -11.12
CA ALA A 121 11.88 1.27 -11.37
C ALA A 121 13.09 2.08 -10.83
N ALA A 122 13.56 1.76 -9.63
CA ALA A 122 14.75 2.38 -9.05
C ALA A 122 16.03 2.11 -9.86
N GLU A 123 16.17 0.92 -10.47
CA GLU A 123 17.26 0.57 -11.40
C GLU A 123 17.21 1.41 -12.70
N ARG A 124 16.01 1.90 -13.09
CA ARG A 124 15.81 2.84 -14.22
C ARG A 124 15.94 4.31 -13.84
N ASP A 125 16.44 4.60 -12.65
CA ASP A 125 16.53 5.96 -12.10
C ASP A 125 15.19 6.67 -11.90
N GLU A 126 14.11 5.90 -11.66
CA GLU A 126 12.80 6.43 -11.35
C GLU A 126 12.62 6.61 -9.83
N ARG A 127 11.88 7.64 -9.43
CA ARG A 127 11.41 7.79 -8.05
C ARG A 127 10.23 6.85 -7.80
N VAL A 128 10.18 6.22 -6.64
CA VAL A 128 9.12 5.30 -6.26
C VAL A 128 8.50 5.73 -4.93
N THR A 129 7.17 5.78 -4.89
CA THR A 129 6.41 5.87 -3.64
C THR A 129 5.56 4.61 -3.50
N ILE A 130 5.78 3.83 -2.44
CA ILE A 130 4.92 2.69 -2.09
C ILE A 130 3.90 3.18 -1.07
N VAL A 131 2.62 2.96 -1.35
CA VAL A 131 1.50 3.34 -0.47
C VAL A 131 1.06 2.09 0.29
N SER A 132 1.50 1.93 1.52
CA SER A 132 1.12 0.82 2.40
C SER A 132 1.41 1.16 3.87
N GLY A 133 0.72 0.51 4.78
CA GLY A 133 1.03 0.52 6.22
C GLY A 133 1.83 -0.70 6.64
N ASP A 134 2.15 -1.62 5.73
CA ASP A 134 2.92 -2.80 6.05
C ASP A 134 4.40 -2.45 6.29
N ARG A 135 4.93 -2.93 7.40
CA ARG A 135 6.32 -2.66 7.81
C ARG A 135 7.34 -3.55 7.09
N ASP A 136 6.89 -4.62 6.44
CA ASP A 136 7.76 -5.47 5.64
C ASP A 136 8.33 -4.74 4.44
N LEU A 137 7.53 -3.88 3.85
CA LEU A 137 7.95 -3.04 2.75
C LEU A 137 9.03 -2.02 3.13
N PHE A 138 9.27 -1.77 4.43
CA PHE A 138 10.33 -0.85 4.87
C PHE A 138 11.73 -1.32 4.50
N GLN A 139 11.92 -2.62 4.28
CA GLN A 139 13.18 -3.16 3.77
C GLN A 139 13.55 -2.67 2.36
N LEU A 140 12.56 -2.19 1.59
CA LEU A 140 12.73 -1.70 0.22
C LEU A 140 13.20 -0.24 0.15
N ILE A 141 13.09 0.50 1.26
CA ILE A 141 13.38 1.94 1.30
C ILE A 141 14.83 2.21 0.91
N SER A 142 15.02 3.19 0.04
CA SER A 142 16.33 3.64 -0.44
C SER A 142 16.29 5.13 -0.74
N GLN A 143 17.33 5.69 -1.36
CA GLN A 143 17.34 7.09 -1.81
C GLN A 143 16.27 7.37 -2.90
N LYS A 144 15.80 6.34 -3.61
CA LYS A 144 14.80 6.45 -4.69
C LYS A 144 13.43 5.90 -4.29
N ILE A 145 13.36 5.05 -3.27
CA ILE A 145 12.14 4.38 -2.82
C ILE A 145 11.77 4.90 -1.45
N ARG A 146 10.58 5.47 -1.31
CA ARG A 146 9.98 5.84 -0.03
C ARG A 146 8.67 5.13 0.18
N ILE A 147 8.21 5.04 1.43
CA ILE A 147 6.89 4.52 1.78
C ILE A 147 6.04 5.65 2.32
N ALA A 148 4.82 5.73 1.81
CA ALA A 148 3.77 6.60 2.32
C ALA A 148 2.78 5.74 3.11
N VAL A 149 2.69 5.97 4.41
CA VAL A 149 1.75 5.29 5.31
C VAL A 149 0.52 6.18 5.49
N PRO A 150 -0.64 5.82 4.91
CA PRO A 150 -1.85 6.60 5.12
C PRO A 150 -2.30 6.55 6.58
N HIS A 151 -2.78 7.68 7.13
CA HIS A 151 -3.39 7.73 8.46
C HIS A 151 -4.88 8.05 8.34
N LYS A 152 -5.29 9.29 8.59
CA LYS A 152 -6.67 9.76 8.37
C LYS A 152 -6.81 10.25 6.92
N GLY A 153 -7.01 9.30 5.99
CA GLY A 153 -6.89 9.55 4.54
C GLY A 153 -5.43 9.68 4.08
N TYR A 154 -5.22 9.89 2.78
CA TYR A 154 -3.86 10.01 2.21
C TYR A 154 -3.23 11.38 2.45
N GLN A 155 -4.03 12.42 2.64
CA GLN A 155 -3.53 13.77 2.88
C GLN A 155 -2.66 13.90 4.15
N ALA A 156 -2.89 13.02 5.14
CA ALA A 156 -2.12 12.93 6.37
C ALA A 156 -1.14 11.75 6.36
N ALA A 157 -0.68 11.31 5.18
CA ALA A 157 0.27 10.21 5.08
C ALA A 157 1.62 10.59 5.72
N GLU A 158 2.16 9.66 6.50
CA GLU A 158 3.51 9.73 7.04
C GLU A 158 4.49 9.12 6.04
N TYR A 159 5.54 9.84 5.70
CA TYR A 159 6.53 9.37 4.74
C TYR A 159 7.75 8.80 5.45
N PHE A 160 8.20 7.64 4.98
CA PHE A 160 9.39 6.97 5.47
C PHE A 160 10.45 6.89 4.37
N GLY A 161 11.59 7.52 4.62
CA GLY A 161 12.85 7.32 3.93
C GLY A 161 13.84 6.58 4.83
N PRO A 162 15.13 6.45 4.43
CA PRO A 162 16.13 5.74 5.21
C PRO A 162 16.34 6.32 6.62
N GLN A 163 16.22 7.63 6.77
CA GLN A 163 16.41 8.31 8.06
C GLN A 163 15.27 7.99 9.03
N GLU A 164 14.03 8.06 8.59
CA GLU A 164 12.85 7.78 9.42
C GLU A 164 12.83 6.31 9.89
N VAL A 165 13.29 5.38 9.05
CA VAL A 165 13.48 3.97 9.46
C VAL A 165 14.53 3.86 10.56
N GLN A 166 15.68 4.51 10.39
CA GLN A 166 16.76 4.50 11.38
C GLN A 166 16.30 5.11 12.71
N GLU A 167 15.56 6.21 12.69
CA GLU A 167 15.02 6.87 13.90
C GLU A 167 13.99 5.98 14.59
N LYS A 168 13.13 5.30 13.84
CA LYS A 168 12.02 4.49 14.37
C LYS A 168 12.45 3.14 14.91
N PHE A 169 13.34 2.44 14.20
CA PHE A 169 13.73 1.05 14.50
C PHE A 169 15.17 0.92 15.01
N GLY A 170 16.00 1.95 14.83
CA GLY A 170 17.42 1.90 15.17
C GLY A 170 18.26 1.08 14.21
N VAL A 171 17.73 0.73 13.03
CA VAL A 171 18.40 -0.08 12.00
C VAL A 171 18.18 0.54 10.63
N THR A 172 19.04 0.19 9.65
CA THR A 172 18.85 0.60 8.25
C THR A 172 17.70 -0.16 7.60
N PRO A 173 17.11 0.34 6.49
CA PRO A 173 16.10 -0.40 5.74
C PRO A 173 16.53 -1.83 5.39
N ALA A 174 17.73 -2.03 4.87
CA ALA A 174 18.25 -3.34 4.53
C ALA A 174 18.38 -4.31 5.73
N GLN A 175 18.37 -3.78 6.95
CA GLN A 175 18.41 -4.57 8.18
C GLN A 175 17.03 -4.93 8.74
N ILE A 176 15.95 -4.47 8.14
CA ILE A 176 14.58 -4.77 8.61
C ILE A 176 14.29 -6.29 8.67
N PRO A 177 14.65 -7.11 7.66
CA PRO A 177 14.44 -8.55 7.75
C PRO A 177 15.27 -9.19 8.88
N PHE A 178 16.51 -8.77 9.09
CA PHE A 178 17.33 -9.24 10.23
C PHE A 178 16.75 -8.84 11.57
N TYR A 179 16.23 -7.61 11.66
CA TYR A 179 15.55 -7.10 12.85
C TYR A 179 14.33 -7.97 13.19
N LYS A 180 13.49 -8.29 12.20
CA LYS A 180 12.35 -9.20 12.37
C LYS A 180 12.80 -10.61 12.72
N GLY A 181 13.88 -11.11 12.15
CA GLY A 181 14.48 -12.38 12.53
C GLY A 181 14.80 -12.47 14.02
N LEU A 182 15.27 -11.38 14.62
CA LEU A 182 15.60 -11.33 16.05
C LEU A 182 14.39 -11.07 16.95
N VAL A 183 13.51 -10.14 16.57
CA VAL A 183 12.38 -9.68 17.40
C VAL A 183 11.13 -10.53 17.17
N GLY A 184 10.97 -11.09 15.98
CA GLY A 184 9.75 -11.72 15.50
C GLY A 184 8.79 -10.75 14.83
N ASP A 185 7.73 -11.31 14.26
CA ASP A 185 6.59 -10.61 13.73
C ASP A 185 5.28 -11.28 14.17
N PRO A 186 4.62 -10.77 15.21
CA PRO A 186 3.35 -11.33 15.67
C PRO A 186 2.21 -11.25 14.63
N SER A 187 2.25 -10.28 13.71
CA SER A 187 1.21 -10.13 12.67
C SER A 187 1.22 -11.29 11.66
N ASP A 188 2.40 -11.88 11.47
CA ASP A 188 2.61 -13.03 10.59
C ASP A 188 2.81 -14.35 11.34
N ASN A 189 2.57 -14.32 12.65
CA ASN A 189 2.80 -15.46 13.55
C ASN A 189 4.26 -15.97 13.54
N LEU A 190 5.20 -15.04 13.33
CA LEU A 190 6.63 -15.35 13.32
C LEU A 190 7.26 -15.05 14.69
N HIS A 191 7.85 -16.05 15.30
CA HIS A 191 8.50 -15.92 16.59
C HIS A 191 9.99 -15.64 16.41
N GLY A 192 10.48 -14.54 16.99
CA GLY A 192 11.89 -14.22 17.04
C GLY A 192 12.62 -14.94 18.18
N VAL A 193 13.82 -14.48 18.50
CA VAL A 193 14.63 -15.00 19.58
C VAL A 193 14.04 -14.61 20.94
N LYS A 194 13.64 -15.59 21.73
CA LYS A 194 13.02 -15.35 23.06
C LYS A 194 13.91 -14.49 23.96
N GLY A 195 13.39 -13.32 24.32
CA GLY A 195 14.08 -12.37 25.21
C GLY A 195 15.10 -11.47 24.53
N ILE A 196 15.14 -11.44 23.20
CA ILE A 196 15.78 -10.41 22.40
C ILE A 196 14.66 -9.47 21.90
N GLY A 197 14.55 -8.31 22.50
CA GLY A 197 13.55 -7.30 22.12
C GLY A 197 14.15 -6.21 21.21
N PRO A 198 13.32 -5.23 20.78
CA PRO A 198 13.69 -4.19 19.82
C PRO A 198 15.03 -3.50 20.09
N LYS A 199 15.28 -3.05 21.32
CA LYS A 199 16.53 -2.34 21.68
C LYS A 199 17.76 -3.25 21.57
N ALA A 200 17.64 -4.53 21.95
CA ALA A 200 18.74 -5.48 21.87
C ALA A 200 19.04 -5.86 20.42
N ALA A 201 18.00 -6.09 19.62
CA ALA A 201 18.12 -6.38 18.19
C ALA A 201 18.80 -5.22 17.44
N ALA A 202 18.34 -3.98 17.66
CA ALA A 202 18.95 -2.81 17.06
C ALA A 202 20.43 -2.66 17.44
N ALA A 203 20.79 -2.80 18.71
CA ALA A 203 22.18 -2.71 19.18
C ALA A 203 23.08 -3.81 18.56
N LEU A 204 22.56 -5.04 18.44
CA LEU A 204 23.27 -6.16 17.80
C LEU A 204 23.50 -5.90 16.31
N LEU A 205 22.48 -5.43 15.60
CA LEU A 205 22.57 -5.15 14.16
C LEU A 205 23.44 -3.92 13.86
N GLN A 206 23.45 -2.91 14.71
CA GLN A 206 24.36 -1.76 14.60
C GLN A 206 25.83 -2.19 14.76
N GLN A 207 26.08 -3.15 15.64
CA GLN A 207 27.46 -3.61 15.91
C GLN A 207 27.95 -4.66 14.91
N TYR A 208 27.09 -5.61 14.51
CA TYR A 208 27.49 -6.80 13.74
C TYR A 208 26.90 -6.87 12.33
N GLY A 209 26.03 -5.95 11.96
CA GLY A 209 25.49 -5.76 10.62
C GLY A 209 24.35 -6.69 10.23
N SER A 210 24.47 -7.99 10.45
CA SER A 210 23.52 -9.03 10.05
C SER A 210 23.38 -10.14 11.08
N ILE A 211 22.45 -11.07 10.86
CA ILE A 211 22.31 -12.29 11.69
C ILE A 211 23.58 -13.12 11.62
N GLU A 212 24.16 -13.32 10.44
CA GLU A 212 25.41 -14.05 10.24
C GLU A 212 26.57 -13.37 10.98
N GLY A 213 26.65 -12.03 10.91
CA GLY A 213 27.65 -11.24 11.63
C GLY A 213 27.54 -11.43 13.16
N ILE A 214 26.31 -11.43 13.70
CA ILE A 214 26.06 -11.67 15.12
C ILE A 214 26.56 -13.06 15.53
N TYR A 215 26.24 -14.11 14.76
CA TYR A 215 26.63 -15.49 15.11
C TYR A 215 28.12 -15.77 14.89
N THR A 216 28.75 -15.09 13.95
CA THR A 216 30.22 -15.14 13.74
C THR A 216 30.97 -14.55 14.95
N HIS A 217 30.43 -13.47 15.53
CA HIS A 217 31.04 -12.78 16.67
C HIS A 217 30.34 -13.11 18.00
N LEU A 218 29.64 -14.23 18.08
CA LEU A 218 28.87 -14.61 19.24
C LEU A 218 29.66 -14.64 20.57
N PRO A 219 30.96 -15.04 20.60
CA PRO A 219 31.80 -14.95 21.79
C PRO A 219 31.98 -13.53 22.34
N GLU A 220 31.87 -12.48 21.48
CA GLU A 220 31.99 -11.07 21.85
C GLU A 220 30.68 -10.47 22.34
N VAL A 221 29.55 -11.14 22.05
CA VAL A 221 28.24 -10.68 22.48
C VAL A 221 28.09 -10.78 23.99
N LYS A 222 27.45 -9.78 24.57
CA LYS A 222 27.11 -9.72 26.01
C LYS A 222 26.54 -11.05 26.50
N PRO A 223 27.04 -11.62 27.61
CA PRO A 223 26.66 -12.96 28.07
C PRO A 223 25.15 -13.19 28.22
N SER A 224 24.42 -12.16 28.67
CA SER A 224 22.95 -12.24 28.84
C SER A 224 22.19 -12.35 27.52
N TRP A 225 22.75 -11.92 26.39
CA TRP A 225 22.17 -12.05 25.06
C TRP A 225 22.72 -13.30 24.33
N ARG A 226 23.99 -13.62 24.55
CA ARG A 226 24.67 -14.77 23.93
C ARG A 226 23.88 -16.06 24.11
N LYS A 227 23.58 -16.43 25.37
CA LYS A 227 22.81 -17.64 25.67
C LYS A 227 21.47 -17.69 24.91
N LYS A 228 20.74 -16.56 24.86
CA LYS A 228 19.46 -16.49 24.16
C LYS A 228 19.63 -16.66 22.65
N LEU A 229 20.67 -16.06 22.06
CA LEU A 229 20.98 -16.19 20.65
C LEU A 229 21.41 -17.62 20.31
N GLU A 230 22.21 -18.28 21.17
CA GLU A 230 22.55 -19.69 21.01
C GLU A 230 21.32 -20.58 20.97
N GLU A 231 20.41 -20.40 21.93
CA GLU A 231 19.16 -21.17 22.03
C GLU A 231 18.18 -20.87 20.89
N GLY A 232 18.17 -19.64 20.37
CA GLY A 232 17.22 -19.15 19.35
C GLY A 232 17.79 -19.04 17.93
N LYS A 233 18.95 -19.64 17.62
CA LYS A 233 19.62 -19.46 16.34
C LYS A 233 18.77 -19.85 15.13
N GLU A 234 18.24 -21.06 15.15
CA GLU A 234 17.42 -21.58 14.05
C GLU A 234 16.16 -20.75 13.84
N GLN A 235 15.54 -20.32 14.94
CA GLN A 235 14.37 -19.47 14.91
C GLN A 235 14.67 -18.08 14.31
N ALA A 236 15.82 -17.49 14.65
CA ALA A 236 16.23 -16.20 14.07
C ALA A 236 16.43 -16.30 12.56
N ILE A 237 17.10 -17.35 12.10
CA ILE A 237 17.33 -17.60 10.68
C ILE A 237 16.03 -17.86 9.93
N PHE A 238 15.15 -18.69 10.51
CA PHE A 238 13.84 -18.99 9.94
C PHE A 238 12.98 -17.72 9.81
N CYS A 239 12.84 -16.97 10.89
CA CYS A 239 12.03 -15.76 10.91
C CYS A 239 12.58 -14.69 9.95
N HIS A 240 13.91 -14.53 9.86
CA HIS A 240 14.55 -13.65 8.87
C HIS A 240 14.15 -14.05 7.44
N ARG A 241 14.32 -15.33 7.08
CA ARG A 241 14.00 -15.83 5.74
C ARG A 241 12.52 -15.62 5.38
N MET A 242 11.61 -15.84 6.34
CA MET A 242 10.18 -15.63 6.14
C MET A 242 9.80 -14.14 5.98
N SER A 243 10.59 -13.24 6.57
CA SER A 243 10.37 -11.78 6.50
C SER A 243 11.04 -11.12 5.30
N GLU A 244 11.90 -11.82 4.58
CA GLU A 244 12.57 -11.28 3.40
C GLU A 244 11.65 -11.29 2.19
N LEU A 245 11.55 -10.16 1.50
CA LEU A 245 10.75 -10.01 0.29
C LEU A 245 11.52 -10.49 -0.95
N VAL A 246 10.82 -11.19 -1.83
CA VAL A 246 11.36 -11.60 -3.12
C VAL A 246 11.18 -10.44 -4.11
N THR A 247 12.28 -9.79 -4.50
CA THR A 247 12.25 -8.56 -5.30
C THR A 247 12.73 -8.73 -6.74
N ASN A 248 12.79 -9.97 -7.23
CA ASN A 248 13.28 -10.31 -8.56
C ASN A 248 12.32 -11.19 -9.37
N ILE A 249 11.05 -11.25 -8.99
CA ILE A 249 10.04 -12.03 -9.69
C ILE A 249 9.73 -11.44 -11.09
N PRO A 250 9.29 -12.26 -12.05
CA PRO A 250 8.81 -11.78 -13.33
C PRO A 250 7.61 -10.85 -13.13
N LEU A 251 7.64 -9.66 -13.76
CA LEU A 251 6.52 -8.72 -13.68
C LEU A 251 5.43 -9.11 -14.68
N PRO A 252 4.17 -9.33 -14.24
CA PRO A 252 3.05 -9.67 -15.13
C PRO A 252 2.77 -8.56 -16.16
N ILE A 253 2.98 -7.31 -15.76
CA ILE A 253 2.81 -6.13 -16.61
C ILE A 253 4.14 -5.37 -16.63
N PRO A 254 4.72 -5.09 -17.81
CA PRO A 254 5.97 -4.34 -17.88
C PRO A 254 5.80 -2.89 -17.40
N LEU A 255 6.85 -2.30 -16.83
CA LEU A 255 6.83 -0.95 -16.27
C LEU A 255 6.28 0.11 -17.25
N ASP A 256 6.65 0.02 -18.51
CA ASP A 256 6.22 1.01 -19.52
C ASP A 256 4.72 0.96 -19.81
N ALA A 257 4.04 -0.16 -19.52
CA ALA A 257 2.60 -0.31 -19.65
C ALA A 257 1.80 0.20 -18.42
N LEU A 258 2.49 0.71 -17.41
CA LEU A 258 1.90 1.30 -16.21
C LEU A 258 1.70 2.82 -16.34
N ALA A 259 2.12 3.42 -17.45
CA ALA A 259 2.03 4.85 -17.67
C ALA A 259 0.57 5.34 -17.65
N LEU A 260 0.34 6.43 -16.92
CA LEU A 260 -0.94 7.12 -16.86
C LEU A 260 -1.00 8.16 -17.95
N MET A 261 -1.58 7.80 -19.09
CA MET A 261 -1.63 8.67 -20.27
C MET A 261 -2.99 8.56 -20.96
N GLU A 262 -3.53 9.70 -21.42
CA GLU A 262 -4.74 9.76 -22.26
C GLU A 262 -5.93 8.99 -21.68
N ILE A 263 -6.11 9.08 -20.35
CA ILE A 263 -7.17 8.36 -19.64
C ILE A 263 -8.51 9.00 -19.96
N PRO A 264 -9.50 8.25 -20.51
CA PRO A 264 -10.84 8.79 -20.74
C PRO A 264 -11.53 8.99 -19.38
N PRO A 265 -12.09 10.20 -19.08
CA PRO A 265 -12.75 10.46 -17.82
C PRO A 265 -14.13 9.80 -17.71
N GLU A 266 -14.79 9.51 -18.83
CA GLU A 266 -16.17 9.01 -18.85
C GLU A 266 -16.36 7.65 -18.13
N PRO A 267 -15.48 6.63 -18.20
CA PRO A 267 -15.61 5.43 -17.40
C PRO A 267 -15.64 5.71 -15.88
N VAL A 268 -14.86 6.70 -15.41
CA VAL A 268 -14.86 7.11 -13.99
C VAL A 268 -16.19 7.76 -13.64
N PHE A 269 -16.70 8.67 -14.46
CA PHE A 269 -18.00 9.31 -14.26
C PHE A 269 -19.14 8.29 -14.28
N GLN A 270 -19.09 7.28 -15.17
CA GLN A 270 -20.08 6.22 -15.24
C GLN A 270 -20.13 5.45 -13.92
N ILE A 271 -19.00 4.96 -13.39
CA ILE A 271 -18.95 4.25 -12.12
C ILE A 271 -19.43 5.15 -10.97
N PHE A 272 -19.04 6.41 -10.95
CA PHE A 272 -19.50 7.33 -9.89
C PHE A 272 -21.01 7.60 -9.94
N ARG A 273 -21.63 7.62 -11.12
CA ARG A 273 -23.09 7.70 -11.28
C ARG A 273 -23.76 6.44 -10.75
N GLU A 274 -23.28 5.25 -11.15
CA GLU A 274 -23.80 3.95 -10.68
C GLU A 274 -23.72 3.83 -9.15
N LEU A 275 -22.64 4.31 -8.54
CA LEU A 275 -22.42 4.27 -7.10
C LEU A 275 -22.99 5.48 -6.35
N GLU A 276 -23.65 6.40 -7.06
CA GLU A 276 -24.26 7.63 -6.51
C GLU A 276 -23.26 8.54 -5.76
N PHE A 277 -22.01 8.60 -6.23
CA PHE A 277 -20.89 9.32 -5.59
C PHE A 277 -20.86 10.81 -5.93
N THR A 278 -21.86 11.59 -5.50
CA THR A 278 -21.95 13.02 -5.83
C THR A 278 -20.74 13.83 -5.36
N LEU A 279 -20.26 13.61 -4.14
CA LEU A 279 -19.12 14.35 -3.58
C LEU A 279 -17.83 14.04 -4.32
N VAL A 280 -17.57 12.74 -4.58
CA VAL A 280 -16.35 12.30 -5.26
C VAL A 280 -16.37 12.75 -6.71
N THR A 281 -17.52 12.76 -7.39
CA THR A 281 -17.71 13.32 -8.72
C THR A 281 -17.26 14.77 -8.80
N ARG A 282 -17.70 15.62 -7.86
CA ARG A 282 -17.27 17.04 -7.81
C ARG A 282 -15.76 17.18 -7.59
N ARG A 283 -15.18 16.33 -6.74
CA ARG A 283 -13.73 16.30 -6.49
C ARG A 283 -12.96 15.88 -7.74
N PHE A 284 -13.47 14.90 -8.48
CA PHE A 284 -12.87 14.44 -9.71
C PHE A 284 -12.95 15.50 -10.81
N GLN A 285 -14.10 16.18 -10.96
CA GLN A 285 -14.24 17.31 -11.88
C GLN A 285 -13.21 18.42 -11.58
N ALA A 286 -13.05 18.78 -10.30
CA ALA A 286 -12.04 19.76 -9.90
C ALA A 286 -10.60 19.26 -10.16
N PHE A 287 -10.34 17.96 -9.97
CA PHE A 287 -9.06 17.35 -10.27
C PHE A 287 -8.72 17.39 -11.76
N LEU A 288 -9.68 17.10 -12.64
CA LEU A 288 -9.49 17.20 -14.11
C LEU A 288 -9.07 18.61 -14.58
N LEU A 289 -9.44 19.65 -13.82
CA LEU A 289 -9.04 21.03 -14.11
C LEU A 289 -7.62 21.38 -13.62
N SER A 290 -6.99 20.52 -12.82
CA SER A 290 -5.60 20.71 -12.39
C SER A 290 -4.61 20.52 -13.56
N SER A 291 -3.37 21.00 -13.40
CA SER A 291 -2.31 20.80 -14.40
C SER A 291 -2.06 19.31 -14.66
N TYR A 292 -2.01 18.51 -13.58
CA TYR A 292 -1.83 17.07 -13.67
C TYR A 292 -3.03 16.40 -14.35
N GLY A 293 -4.27 16.72 -13.95
CA GLY A 293 -5.47 16.16 -14.57
C GLY A 293 -5.55 16.42 -16.07
N ARG A 294 -5.22 17.66 -16.52
CA ARG A 294 -5.18 18.00 -17.94
C ARG A 294 -4.08 17.29 -18.72
N ALA A 295 -2.98 16.95 -18.09
CA ALA A 295 -1.85 16.28 -18.73
C ALA A 295 -2.08 14.78 -18.92
N HIS A 296 -2.88 14.13 -18.05
CA HIS A 296 -3.03 12.67 -18.01
C HIS A 296 -4.40 12.18 -18.45
N PHE A 297 -5.44 13.02 -18.35
CA PHE A 297 -6.81 12.66 -18.77
C PHE A 297 -7.18 13.36 -20.08
N LEU A 298 -7.86 12.63 -20.96
CA LEU A 298 -8.43 13.20 -22.17
C LEU A 298 -9.40 14.32 -21.80
N GLN A 299 -9.23 15.50 -22.43
CA GLN A 299 -10.18 16.59 -22.25
C GLN A 299 -11.36 16.33 -23.17
N GLU A 300 -12.57 16.31 -22.63
CA GLU A 300 -13.76 16.38 -23.45
C GLU A 300 -13.74 17.69 -24.25
N ASN A 301 -13.79 17.56 -25.57
CA ASN A 301 -13.90 18.73 -26.44
C ASN A 301 -15.30 19.32 -26.21
N PRO A 302 -15.46 20.58 -25.76
CA PRO A 302 -16.78 21.17 -25.53
C PRO A 302 -17.54 21.52 -26.83
N ALA A 303 -17.20 20.86 -27.94
CA ALA A 303 -17.87 21.06 -29.23
C ALA A 303 -18.86 19.94 -29.48
N VAL A 304 -20.13 20.31 -29.45
CA VAL A 304 -21.36 19.58 -29.82
C VAL A 304 -22.09 18.93 -28.64
N GLU A 305 -22.87 19.79 -27.93
CA GLU A 305 -24.32 19.59 -27.86
C GLU A 305 -24.97 20.85 -27.25
N GLY A 306 -25.84 21.43 -28.00
CA GLY A 306 -26.58 22.62 -27.59
C GLY A 306 -27.68 22.30 -26.58
N GLY A 307 -27.81 23.19 -25.61
CA GLY A 307 -29.09 23.49 -24.98
C GLY A 307 -29.57 22.54 -23.87
N GLU A 308 -29.19 22.91 -22.64
CA GLU A 308 -30.21 23.13 -21.61
C GLU A 308 -29.53 23.70 -20.35
N THR A 309 -29.77 24.98 -20.17
CA THR A 309 -29.36 25.70 -18.96
C THR A 309 -30.19 25.21 -17.79
N ILE A 310 -29.60 24.39 -16.93
CA ILE A 310 -30.26 24.04 -15.67
C ILE A 310 -30.16 25.25 -14.73
N ALA A 311 -31.31 25.88 -14.49
CA ALA A 311 -31.46 27.01 -13.60
C ALA A 311 -30.95 26.70 -12.20
N ALA A 312 -30.22 27.66 -11.62
CA ALA A 312 -29.71 27.61 -10.26
C ALA A 312 -30.84 27.41 -9.24
N ALA A 313 -30.96 26.23 -8.70
CA ALA A 313 -31.79 25.97 -7.53
C ALA A 313 -31.12 26.56 -6.29
N LYS A 314 -31.77 27.51 -5.64
CA LYS A 314 -31.41 28.08 -4.35
C LYS A 314 -31.38 26.97 -3.29
N VAL A 315 -30.17 26.65 -2.79
CA VAL A 315 -30.02 25.78 -1.63
C VAL A 315 -30.14 26.62 -0.36
N HIS A 316 -31.16 26.32 0.42
CA HIS A 316 -31.26 26.77 1.80
C HIS A 316 -30.04 26.27 2.61
N ARG A 317 -29.42 27.20 3.32
CA ARG A 317 -28.43 26.90 4.37
C ARG A 317 -29.17 26.34 5.56
N ASP A 318 -28.92 25.10 5.93
CA ASP A 318 -28.86 24.63 7.30
C ASP A 318 -28.22 23.22 7.35
N SER A 319 -27.00 23.16 7.85
CA SER A 319 -26.48 22.21 8.84
C SER A 319 -24.95 22.26 8.89
N THR A 320 -24.49 23.07 9.77
CA THR A 320 -23.15 23.03 10.34
C THR A 320 -23.04 21.85 11.29
N ALA A 321 -22.68 20.67 10.81
CA ALA A 321 -22.15 19.58 11.66
C ALA A 321 -21.80 18.35 10.81
N GLN A 322 -20.74 18.40 10.00
CA GLN A 322 -20.10 17.18 9.43
C GLN A 322 -18.83 17.49 8.63
N LEU A 323 -18.00 18.43 9.09
CA LEU A 323 -16.81 18.87 8.35
C LEU A 323 -15.48 18.59 9.10
N SER A 324 -15.41 17.52 9.92
CA SER A 324 -14.14 17.20 10.62
C SER A 324 -13.73 15.73 10.57
N LEU A 325 -14.24 14.93 9.65
CA LEU A 325 -13.84 13.53 9.52
C LEU A 325 -13.64 13.17 8.03
N LEU A 326 -12.54 13.64 7.43
CA LEU A 326 -11.86 12.94 6.29
C LEU A 326 -10.58 13.71 5.99
#